data_c12ace3e05065e789f9f0e00bcf4ffa2
#
_entry.id   c12ace3e05065e789f9f0e00bcf4ffa2
#
_cell.length_a   1.000
_cell.length_b   1.000
_cell.length_c   1.000
_cell.angle_alpha   90.00
_cell.angle_beta   90.00
_cell.angle_gamma   90.00
#
_symmetry.space_group_name_H-M   'P 1'
#
loop_
_entity.id
_entity.type
_entity.pdbx_description
1 polymer ?
#
loop_
_entity_poly.entity_id
_entity_poly.type
_entity_poly.pdbx_seq_one_letter_code
_entity_poly.pdbx_strand_id
1 'polypeptide(L)'
;DWNNKIVVDVGAECGDTPLYFASMGAKVFAFEPLKKHFEFFKKNLSLNPTLSEKIIPINAAIGKDEQLKFYVATDDEHGTAAASFVSNNQGKNFKYELVDGYKLETARKKFDINHIDLLKMDCKECEFYLTDEDLKDIDRIKLEYTIRDKKYKLDDLLDLLKRNGFKCLIFRNGDRSRLSNRIAGNIYATKI
;
A
#
# COMPACT_ATOMS: atom_id res chain seq x y z
N ASP A 1 -1.78 4.15 21.78
CA ASP A 1 -1.08 5.42 21.67
C ASP A 1 -0.15 5.37 20.45
N TRP A 2 -0.25 6.38 19.57
CA TRP A 2 0.53 6.50 18.35
C TRP A 2 1.52 7.68 18.41
N ASN A 3 1.63 8.34 19.56
CA ASN A 3 2.60 9.42 19.73
C ASN A 3 4.02 8.94 19.47
N ASN A 4 4.76 9.68 18.64
CA ASN A 4 6.12 9.37 18.21
C ASN A 4 6.29 8.03 17.46
N LYS A 5 5.17 7.44 17.00
CA LYS A 5 5.19 6.22 16.19
C LYS A 5 5.32 6.56 14.71
N ILE A 6 5.99 5.70 13.97
CA ILE A 6 6.17 5.82 12.52
C ILE A 6 5.24 4.86 11.82
N VAL A 7 4.37 5.41 10.99
CA VAL A 7 3.48 4.65 10.10
C VAL A 7 3.94 4.85 8.66
N VAL A 8 4.05 3.75 7.94
CA VAL A 8 4.21 3.76 6.48
C VAL A 8 2.90 3.27 5.87
N ASP A 9 2.24 4.11 5.10
CA ASP A 9 0.99 3.81 4.40
C ASP A 9 1.23 3.70 2.90
N VAL A 10 1.07 2.49 2.36
CA VAL A 10 1.23 2.18 0.95
C VAL A 10 -0.14 2.00 0.31
N GLY A 11 -0.46 2.86 -0.67
CA GLY A 11 -1.80 3.03 -1.21
C GLY A 11 -2.63 3.97 -0.34
N ALA A 12 -2.15 5.21 -0.20
CA ALA A 12 -2.77 6.22 0.66
C ALA A 12 -4.02 6.85 0.05
N GLU A 13 -4.23 6.66 -1.25
CA GLU A 13 -5.38 7.19 -2.00
C GLU A 13 -5.56 8.70 -1.77
N CYS A 14 -6.69 9.11 -1.19
CA CYS A 14 -6.97 10.52 -0.88
C CYS A 14 -6.49 10.95 0.53
N GLY A 15 -5.80 10.07 1.28
CA GLY A 15 -5.12 10.43 2.52
C GLY A 15 -5.93 10.33 3.81
N ASP A 16 -7.06 9.64 3.80
CA ASP A 16 -7.90 9.40 4.98
C ASP A 16 -7.15 8.61 6.07
N THR A 17 -6.48 7.52 5.69
CA THR A 17 -5.66 6.72 6.61
C THR A 17 -4.47 7.50 7.19
N PRO A 18 -3.65 8.23 6.39
CA PRO A 18 -2.63 9.12 6.92
C PRO A 18 -3.15 10.16 7.91
N LEU A 19 -4.26 10.83 7.59
CA LEU A 19 -4.89 11.81 8.48
C LEU A 19 -5.36 11.19 9.80
N TYR A 20 -5.95 9.98 9.74
CA TYR A 20 -6.35 9.23 10.93
C TYR A 20 -5.17 8.97 11.87
N PHE A 21 -4.05 8.41 11.36
CA PHE A 21 -2.89 8.13 12.20
C PHE A 21 -2.19 9.40 12.69
N ALA A 22 -2.12 10.45 11.88
CA ALA A 22 -1.60 11.74 12.29
C ALA A 22 -2.43 12.37 13.42
N SER A 23 -3.76 12.22 13.40
CA SER A 23 -4.65 12.70 14.48
C SER A 23 -4.39 11.97 15.80
N MET A 24 -3.87 10.76 15.75
CA MET A 24 -3.47 9.96 16.92
C MET A 24 -2.02 10.20 17.36
N GLY A 25 -1.29 11.10 16.67
CA GLY A 25 0.06 11.52 17.05
C GLY A 25 1.20 10.91 16.23
N ALA A 26 0.91 9.98 15.30
CA ALA A 26 1.93 9.34 14.49
C ALA A 26 2.56 10.28 13.46
N LYS A 27 3.82 10.02 13.11
CA LYS A 27 4.45 10.51 11.88
C LYS A 27 4.16 9.51 10.76
N VAL A 28 3.64 9.98 9.63
CA VAL A 28 3.17 9.11 8.54
C VAL A 28 3.92 9.39 7.25
N PHE A 29 4.53 8.36 6.66
CA PHE A 29 5.03 8.36 5.29
C PHE A 29 4.01 7.68 4.40
N ALA A 30 3.42 8.43 3.47
CA ALA A 30 2.25 7.98 2.72
C ALA A 30 2.52 7.96 1.22
N PHE A 31 2.49 6.77 0.63
CA PHE A 31 2.78 6.52 -0.77
C PHE A 31 1.46 6.38 -1.55
N GLU A 32 1.30 7.23 -2.55
CA GLU A 32 0.19 7.15 -3.50
C GLU A 32 0.71 7.37 -4.92
N PRO A 33 0.64 6.34 -5.79
CA PRO A 33 1.20 6.42 -7.13
C PRO A 33 0.39 7.29 -8.09
N LEU A 34 -0.95 7.23 -8.04
CA LEU A 34 -1.78 7.88 -9.04
C LEU A 34 -1.85 9.39 -8.83
N LYS A 35 -1.47 10.15 -9.86
CA LYS A 35 -1.44 11.60 -9.80
C LYS A 35 -2.77 12.21 -9.37
N LYS A 36 -3.89 11.72 -9.91
CA LYS A 36 -5.24 12.21 -9.55
C LYS A 36 -5.54 12.04 -8.07
N HIS A 37 -5.23 10.86 -7.49
CA HIS A 37 -5.43 10.61 -6.05
C HIS A 37 -4.49 11.44 -5.21
N PHE A 38 -3.24 11.51 -5.62
CA PHE A 38 -2.24 12.31 -4.92
C PHE A 38 -2.61 13.81 -4.87
N GLU A 39 -3.23 14.37 -5.93
CA GLU A 39 -3.75 15.72 -5.90
C GLU A 39 -4.91 15.88 -4.91
N PHE A 40 -5.82 14.91 -4.84
CA PHE A 40 -6.86 14.91 -3.79
C PHE A 40 -6.27 14.78 -2.40
N PHE A 41 -5.26 13.94 -2.23
CA PHE A 41 -4.53 13.81 -0.98
C PHE A 41 -3.94 15.14 -0.54
N LYS A 42 -3.21 15.84 -1.41
CA LYS A 42 -2.66 17.19 -1.10
C LYS A 42 -3.74 18.18 -0.74
N LYS A 43 -4.89 18.13 -1.42
CA LYS A 43 -6.04 19.00 -1.07
C LYS A 43 -6.55 18.69 0.33
N ASN A 44 -6.72 17.42 0.69
CA ASN A 44 -7.14 17.02 2.03
C ASN A 44 -6.14 17.44 3.10
N LEU A 45 -4.83 17.35 2.83
CA LEU A 45 -3.80 17.89 3.73
C LEU A 45 -3.93 19.39 3.91
N SER A 46 -4.19 20.16 2.86
CA SER A 46 -4.37 21.61 2.97
C SER A 46 -5.57 22.04 3.80
N LEU A 47 -6.60 21.19 3.89
CA LEU A 47 -7.77 21.38 4.74
C LEU A 47 -7.51 20.98 6.21
N ASN A 48 -6.38 20.32 6.50
CA ASN A 48 -6.00 19.83 7.83
C ASN A 48 -4.55 20.23 8.18
N PRO A 49 -4.23 21.55 8.26
CA PRO A 49 -2.84 22.03 8.33
C PRO A 49 -2.08 21.48 9.54
N THR A 50 -2.70 21.41 10.72
CA THR A 50 -2.06 20.88 11.94
C THR A 50 -1.68 19.38 11.81
N LEU A 51 -2.49 18.60 11.12
CA LEU A 51 -2.20 17.17 10.90
C LEU A 51 -1.18 16.98 9.78
N SER A 52 -1.20 17.86 8.78
CA SER A 52 -0.31 17.76 7.62
C SER A 52 1.17 17.88 8.00
N GLU A 53 1.51 18.55 9.09
CA GLU A 53 2.88 18.65 9.61
C GLU A 53 3.50 17.29 9.99
N LYS A 54 2.64 16.30 10.29
CA LYS A 54 3.05 14.94 10.66
C LYS A 54 3.04 13.97 9.48
N ILE A 55 2.63 14.42 8.28
CA ILE A 55 2.43 13.55 7.11
C ILE A 55 3.41 13.95 6.02
N ILE A 56 4.15 12.98 5.50
CA ILE A 56 5.02 13.11 4.34
C ILE A 56 4.33 12.40 3.16
N PRO A 57 3.64 13.14 2.27
CA PRO A 57 3.03 12.58 1.08
C PRO A 57 4.08 12.33 0.01
N ILE A 58 4.06 11.14 -0.59
CA ILE A 58 5.04 10.69 -1.58
C ILE A 58 4.29 10.18 -2.82
N ASN A 59 4.45 10.85 -3.96
CA ASN A 59 3.85 10.40 -5.21
C ASN A 59 4.74 9.34 -5.87
N ALA A 60 4.63 8.12 -5.35
CA ALA A 60 5.36 6.96 -5.83
C ALA A 60 4.63 5.66 -5.46
N ALA A 61 5.00 4.58 -6.12
CA ALA A 61 4.56 3.23 -5.79
C ALA A 61 5.63 2.49 -4.97
N ILE A 62 5.19 1.58 -4.11
CA ILE A 62 6.07 0.56 -3.52
C ILE A 62 5.95 -0.71 -4.36
N GLY A 63 7.11 -1.31 -4.72
CA GLY A 63 7.19 -2.54 -5.52
C GLY A 63 8.59 -2.76 -6.06
N LYS A 64 8.96 -2.15 -7.19
CA LYS A 64 10.27 -2.28 -7.83
C LYS A 64 10.94 -0.94 -7.99
N ASP A 65 12.28 -0.92 -8.04
CA ASP A 65 13.09 0.28 -8.31
C ASP A 65 13.14 0.59 -9.81
N GLU A 66 11.99 0.93 -10.38
CA GLU A 66 11.86 1.26 -11.80
C GLU A 66 10.63 2.15 -12.03
N GLN A 67 10.52 2.76 -13.20
CA GLN A 67 9.26 3.38 -13.59
C GLN A 67 8.21 2.32 -13.92
N LEU A 68 7.07 2.41 -13.24
CA LEU A 68 5.98 1.46 -13.32
C LEU A 68 4.83 2.01 -14.17
N LYS A 69 4.19 1.15 -14.95
CA LYS A 69 2.97 1.49 -15.68
C LYS A 69 1.75 1.16 -14.82
N PHE A 70 1.02 2.18 -14.42
CA PHE A 70 -0.29 2.01 -13.77
C PHE A 70 -1.40 2.17 -14.80
N TYR A 71 -2.20 1.13 -14.96
CA TYR A 71 -3.33 1.13 -15.88
C TYR A 71 -4.58 1.67 -15.20
N VAL A 72 -5.16 2.72 -15.77
CA VAL A 72 -6.35 3.39 -15.26
C VAL A 72 -7.45 3.27 -16.30
N ALA A 73 -8.65 2.83 -15.92
CA ALA A 73 -9.80 2.77 -16.81
C ALA A 73 -10.22 4.20 -17.23
N THR A 74 -10.47 4.41 -18.53
CA THR A 74 -10.86 5.73 -19.06
C THR A 74 -12.32 6.07 -18.81
N ASP A 75 -13.17 5.06 -18.60
CA ASP A 75 -14.63 5.19 -18.51
C ASP A 75 -15.14 5.27 -17.08
N ASP A 76 -14.22 5.35 -16.10
CA ASP A 76 -14.58 5.34 -14.69
C ASP A 76 -14.50 6.75 -14.11
N GLU A 77 -15.62 7.48 -14.16
CA GLU A 77 -15.71 8.83 -13.55
C GLU A 77 -15.48 8.81 -12.04
N HIS A 78 -15.60 7.64 -11.38
CA HIS A 78 -15.56 7.50 -9.93
C HIS A 78 -14.49 6.53 -9.42
N GLY A 79 -13.79 5.79 -10.29
CA GLY A 79 -13.08 4.60 -9.80
C GLY A 79 -11.71 4.38 -10.35
N THR A 80 -10.78 4.82 -9.60
CA THR A 80 -9.41 4.34 -9.64
C THR A 80 -9.20 3.11 -8.77
N ALA A 81 -10.25 2.59 -8.13
CA ALA A 81 -10.23 1.33 -7.39
C ALA A 81 -9.75 0.12 -8.23
N ALA A 82 -9.73 0.25 -9.56
CA ALA A 82 -9.22 -0.76 -10.49
C ALA A 82 -7.79 -0.52 -10.98
N ALA A 83 -7.12 0.56 -10.56
CA ALA A 83 -5.74 0.81 -10.96
C ALA A 83 -4.83 -0.26 -10.39
N SER A 84 -3.99 -0.86 -11.22
CA SER A 84 -3.03 -1.88 -10.81
C SER A 84 -1.86 -1.95 -11.79
N PHE A 85 -0.77 -2.58 -11.35
CA PHE A 85 0.39 -2.90 -12.19
C PHE A 85 0.06 -3.91 -13.31
N VAL A 86 -1.06 -4.63 -13.21
CA VAL A 86 -1.40 -5.69 -14.14
C VAL A 86 -2.51 -5.23 -15.06
N SER A 87 -2.24 -5.21 -16.36
CA SER A 87 -3.26 -4.98 -17.39
C SER A 87 -4.18 -6.20 -17.49
N ASN A 88 -5.35 -6.16 -16.87
CA ASN A 88 -6.42 -7.09 -17.22
C ASN A 88 -7.12 -6.59 -18.48
N ASN A 89 -6.57 -6.93 -19.63
CA ASN A 89 -7.06 -6.58 -20.97
C ASN A 89 -8.35 -7.33 -21.32
N GLN A 90 -9.44 -7.06 -20.63
CA GLN A 90 -10.75 -7.53 -21.06
C GLN A 90 -11.66 -6.34 -21.41
N GLY A 91 -11.48 -5.82 -22.62
CA GLY A 91 -12.52 -5.06 -23.33
C GLY A 91 -12.79 -3.63 -22.88
N LYS A 92 -11.96 -3.02 -22.03
CA LYS A 92 -12.07 -1.61 -21.62
C LYS A 92 -10.93 -0.77 -22.19
N ASN A 93 -11.21 0.47 -22.53
CA ASN A 93 -10.20 1.45 -22.87
C ASN A 93 -9.40 1.78 -21.60
N PHE A 94 -8.12 1.41 -21.54
CA PHE A 94 -7.20 1.78 -20.49
C PHE A 94 -6.16 2.76 -21.03
N LYS A 95 -5.86 3.77 -20.25
CA LYS A 95 -4.62 4.55 -20.38
C LYS A 95 -3.68 4.14 -19.25
N TYR A 96 -2.41 4.42 -19.39
CA TYR A 96 -1.45 4.21 -18.31
C TYR A 96 -0.79 5.53 -17.90
N GLU A 97 -0.41 5.59 -16.64
CA GLU A 97 0.47 6.62 -16.08
C GLU A 97 1.81 5.99 -15.76
N LEU A 98 2.91 6.70 -16.03
CA LEU A 98 4.24 6.32 -15.56
C LEU A 98 4.42 6.88 -14.15
N VAL A 99 4.82 6.02 -13.23
CA VAL A 99 4.96 6.33 -11.81
C VAL A 99 6.32 5.85 -11.34
N ASP A 100 7.00 6.66 -10.55
CA ASP A 100 8.23 6.22 -9.88
C ASP A 100 7.91 5.09 -8.91
N GLY A 101 8.62 3.97 -9.05
CA GLY A 101 8.52 2.81 -8.17
C GLY A 101 9.78 2.67 -7.31
N TYR A 102 9.58 2.23 -6.07
CA TYR A 102 10.65 1.90 -5.15
C TYR A 102 10.38 0.55 -4.49
N LYS A 103 11.42 -0.25 -4.26
CA LYS A 103 11.38 -1.27 -3.21
C LYS A 103 11.18 -0.57 -1.86
N LEU A 104 10.58 -1.26 -0.91
CA LEU A 104 10.37 -0.66 0.42
C LEU A 104 11.70 -0.29 1.08
N GLU A 105 12.71 -1.15 0.96
CA GLU A 105 14.08 -0.88 1.43
C GLU A 105 14.67 0.39 0.80
N THR A 106 14.52 0.58 -0.52
CA THR A 106 15.00 1.76 -1.24
C THR A 106 14.26 3.02 -0.77
N ALA A 107 12.94 2.93 -0.63
CA ALA A 107 12.13 4.02 -0.10
C ALA A 107 12.54 4.40 1.33
N ARG A 108 12.76 3.42 2.21
CA ARG A 108 13.24 3.65 3.57
C ARG A 108 14.55 4.42 3.59
N LYS A 109 15.53 4.03 2.79
CA LYS A 109 16.82 4.73 2.66
C LYS A 109 16.63 6.15 2.13
N LYS A 110 15.80 6.32 1.09
CA LYS A 110 15.58 7.61 0.44
C LYS A 110 14.89 8.63 1.35
N PHE A 111 13.97 8.20 2.20
CA PHE A 111 13.16 9.06 3.07
C PHE A 111 13.58 9.00 4.54
N ASP A 112 14.72 8.40 4.85
CA ASP A 112 15.30 8.26 6.21
C ASP A 112 14.30 7.61 7.20
N ILE A 113 13.73 6.47 6.80
CA ILE A 113 12.80 5.68 7.61
C ILE A 113 13.56 4.52 8.24
N ASN A 114 14.09 4.72 9.44
CA ASN A 114 14.94 3.72 10.10
C ASN A 114 14.16 2.61 10.78
N HIS A 115 12.95 2.91 11.27
CA HIS A 115 12.04 2.00 11.95
C HIS A 115 10.60 2.21 11.46
N ILE A 116 9.78 1.16 11.50
CA ILE A 116 8.36 1.23 11.14
C ILE A 116 7.53 0.56 12.24
N ASP A 117 6.77 1.33 13.01
CA ASP A 117 5.86 0.79 14.02
C ASP A 117 4.64 0.11 13.37
N LEU A 118 4.19 0.62 12.22
CA LEU A 118 3.16 0.00 11.42
C LEU A 118 3.40 0.22 9.92
N LEU A 119 3.51 -0.87 9.19
CA LEU A 119 3.39 -0.90 7.74
C LEU A 119 1.95 -1.25 7.37
N LYS A 120 1.21 -0.30 6.78
CA LYS A 120 -0.09 -0.56 6.16
C LYS A 120 0.08 -0.65 4.65
N MET A 121 -0.47 -1.69 4.03
CA MET A 121 -0.42 -1.87 2.58
C MET A 121 -1.82 -2.19 2.05
N ASP A 122 -2.29 -1.38 1.11
CA ASP A 122 -3.50 -1.59 0.31
C ASP A 122 -3.19 -1.17 -1.13
N CYS A 123 -2.40 -1.98 -1.81
CA CYS A 123 -1.78 -1.61 -3.08
C CYS A 123 -1.99 -2.62 -4.21
N LYS A 124 -2.84 -3.62 -3.98
CA LYS A 124 -3.31 -4.57 -5.01
C LYS A 124 -2.16 -5.26 -5.75
N GLU A 125 -1.54 -6.23 -5.07
CA GLU A 125 -0.43 -7.08 -5.47
C GLU A 125 0.98 -6.52 -5.20
N CYS A 126 1.15 -5.27 -4.70
CA CYS A 126 2.48 -4.79 -4.33
C CYS A 126 3.03 -5.53 -3.08
N GLU A 127 2.18 -6.11 -2.25
CA GLU A 127 2.53 -6.91 -1.09
C GLU A 127 3.38 -8.15 -1.45
N PHE A 128 3.27 -8.65 -2.69
CA PHE A 128 4.06 -9.78 -3.18
C PHE A 128 5.48 -9.40 -3.66
N TYR A 129 5.82 -8.11 -3.63
CA TYR A 129 7.19 -7.65 -3.89
C TYR A 129 8.02 -7.49 -2.63
N LEU A 130 7.42 -7.67 -1.44
CA LEU A 130 8.16 -7.64 -0.18
C LEU A 130 9.23 -8.74 -0.14
N THR A 131 10.39 -8.38 0.42
CA THR A 131 11.54 -9.24 0.61
C THR A 131 11.89 -9.36 2.10
N ASP A 132 12.80 -10.26 2.45
CA ASP A 132 13.29 -10.38 3.83
C ASP A 132 13.95 -9.08 4.32
N GLU A 133 14.62 -8.34 3.43
CA GLU A 133 15.26 -7.07 3.76
C GLU A 133 14.24 -5.97 4.08
N ASP A 134 13.12 -5.95 3.35
CA ASP A 134 12.04 -4.98 3.57
C ASP A 134 11.41 -5.12 4.96
N LEU A 135 11.41 -6.34 5.52
CA LEU A 135 10.74 -6.67 6.78
C LEU A 135 11.60 -6.44 8.04
N LYS A 136 12.83 -5.98 7.87
CA LYS A 136 13.67 -5.58 9.01
C LYS A 136 13.11 -4.32 9.68
N ASP A 137 13.23 -4.26 11.00
CA ASP A 137 12.84 -3.10 11.81
C ASP A 137 11.38 -2.64 11.60
N ILE A 138 10.48 -3.63 11.39
CA ILE A 138 9.03 -3.44 11.36
C ILE A 138 8.40 -4.19 12.53
N ASP A 139 7.57 -3.51 13.33
CA ASP A 139 6.88 -4.11 14.47
C ASP A 139 5.56 -4.78 14.07
N ARG A 140 4.78 -4.09 13.23
CA ARG A 140 3.43 -4.53 12.85
C ARG A 140 3.17 -4.29 11.38
N ILE A 141 2.38 -5.19 10.79
CA ILE A 141 1.94 -5.09 9.41
C ILE A 141 0.43 -5.27 9.36
N LYS A 142 -0.24 -4.39 8.65
CA LYS A 142 -1.62 -4.55 8.20
C LYS A 142 -1.63 -4.48 6.70
N LEU A 143 -1.97 -5.57 6.03
CA LEU A 143 -2.06 -5.56 4.58
C LEU A 143 -3.38 -6.18 4.09
N GLU A 144 -3.90 -5.62 3.01
CA GLU A 144 -4.91 -6.25 2.19
C GLU A 144 -4.20 -6.98 1.04
N TYR A 145 -4.38 -8.30 0.94
CA TYR A 145 -3.88 -9.05 -0.20
C TYR A 145 -4.97 -9.24 -1.24
N THR A 146 -4.60 -9.09 -2.50
CA THR A 146 -5.46 -9.39 -3.65
C THR A 146 -4.66 -10.17 -4.68
N ILE A 147 -5.04 -11.43 -4.93
CA ILE A 147 -4.38 -12.28 -5.91
C ILE A 147 -5.18 -12.24 -7.21
N ARG A 148 -4.64 -11.62 -8.22
CA ARG A 148 -5.17 -11.54 -9.59
C ARG A 148 -4.34 -12.39 -10.56
N ASP A 149 -3.02 -12.36 -10.38
CA ASP A 149 -2.08 -13.15 -11.14
C ASP A 149 -1.83 -14.49 -10.43
N LYS A 150 -2.03 -15.61 -11.15
CA LYS A 150 -1.84 -16.98 -10.63
C LYS A 150 -0.42 -17.31 -10.19
N LYS A 151 0.57 -16.48 -10.56
CA LYS A 151 1.96 -16.64 -10.10
C LYS A 151 2.10 -16.34 -8.60
N TYR A 152 1.21 -15.51 -8.03
CA TYR A 152 1.25 -15.18 -6.62
C TYR A 152 0.44 -16.17 -5.79
N LYS A 153 1.00 -16.58 -4.65
CA LYS A 153 0.35 -17.48 -3.70
C LYS A 153 0.34 -16.84 -2.32
N LEU A 154 -0.79 -16.98 -1.62
CA LEU A 154 -0.91 -16.50 -0.25
C LEU A 154 0.11 -17.18 0.68
N ASP A 155 0.35 -18.48 0.49
CA ASP A 155 1.28 -19.23 1.32
C ASP A 155 2.71 -18.68 1.22
N ASP A 156 3.17 -18.26 0.02
CA ASP A 156 4.51 -17.66 -0.15
C ASP A 156 4.64 -16.36 0.67
N LEU A 157 3.59 -15.52 0.70
CA LEU A 157 3.56 -14.30 1.50
C LEU A 157 3.53 -14.61 3.00
N LEU A 158 2.75 -15.60 3.42
CA LEU A 158 2.68 -16.02 4.82
C LEU A 158 3.99 -16.62 5.31
N ASP A 159 4.67 -17.40 4.48
CA ASP A 159 5.97 -17.99 4.80
C ASP A 159 7.06 -16.91 4.89
N LEU A 160 7.00 -15.89 4.00
CA LEU A 160 7.87 -14.71 4.11
C LEU A 160 7.69 -14.02 5.47
N LEU A 161 6.45 -13.74 5.87
CA LEU A 161 6.16 -13.07 7.15
C LEU A 161 6.61 -13.92 8.35
N LYS A 162 6.27 -15.22 8.36
CA LYS A 162 6.61 -16.13 9.46
C LYS A 162 8.11 -16.29 9.65
N ARG A 163 8.89 -16.53 8.56
CA ARG A 163 10.36 -16.68 8.67
C ARG A 163 11.06 -15.40 9.11
N ASN A 164 10.39 -14.25 8.95
CA ASN A 164 10.84 -12.96 9.49
C ASN A 164 10.32 -12.67 10.91
N GLY A 165 9.78 -13.69 11.62
CA GLY A 165 9.38 -13.57 13.02
C GLY A 165 8.02 -12.90 13.24
N PHE A 166 7.12 -12.90 12.26
CA PHE A 166 5.78 -12.36 12.43
C PHE A 166 4.75 -13.46 12.75
N LYS A 167 3.92 -13.20 13.76
CA LYS A 167 2.69 -13.94 14.00
C LYS A 167 1.56 -13.31 13.20
N CYS A 168 0.89 -14.10 12.37
CA CYS A 168 -0.13 -13.62 11.43
C CYS A 168 -1.54 -14.03 11.87
N LEU A 169 -2.48 -13.08 11.80
CA LEU A 169 -3.92 -13.30 11.83
C LEU A 169 -4.48 -13.01 10.44
N ILE A 170 -5.23 -13.95 9.87
CA ILE A 170 -5.72 -13.88 8.50
C ILE A 170 -7.24 -13.77 8.52
N PHE A 171 -7.75 -12.76 7.85
CA PHE A 171 -9.18 -12.57 7.62
C PHE A 171 -9.45 -12.68 6.13
N ARG A 172 -10.08 -13.78 5.72
CA ARG A 172 -10.50 -13.95 4.34
C ARG A 172 -11.79 -13.18 4.12
N ASN A 173 -11.87 -12.40 3.05
CA ASN A 173 -13.12 -11.81 2.64
C ASN A 173 -14.05 -12.96 2.26
N GLY A 174 -15.16 -13.10 3.00
CA GLY A 174 -16.13 -14.17 2.74
C GLY A 174 -16.66 -14.08 1.31
N ASP A 175 -17.31 -15.14 0.85
CA ASP A 175 -17.72 -15.56 -0.50
C ASP A 175 -18.46 -14.53 -1.41
N ARG A 176 -18.20 -13.23 -1.25
CA ARG A 176 -18.60 -12.19 -2.23
C ARG A 176 -17.86 -12.31 -3.57
N SER A 177 -16.89 -13.25 -3.62
CA SER A 177 -16.05 -13.50 -4.79
C SER A 177 -16.69 -14.38 -5.87
N ARG A 178 -17.95 -14.81 -5.73
CA ARG A 178 -18.62 -15.63 -6.78
C ARG A 178 -18.69 -14.97 -8.16
N LEU A 179 -18.44 -13.65 -8.24
CA LEU A 179 -18.43 -12.90 -9.49
C LEU A 179 -17.01 -12.55 -9.99
N SER A 180 -15.97 -12.82 -9.22
CA SER A 180 -14.59 -12.62 -9.66
C SER A 180 -13.71 -13.73 -9.12
N ASN A 181 -12.89 -14.35 -9.98
CA ASN A 181 -11.86 -15.34 -9.62
C ASN A 181 -10.72 -14.74 -8.75
N ARG A 182 -11.03 -13.77 -7.87
CA ARG A 182 -10.06 -13.05 -7.05
C ARG A 182 -10.08 -13.62 -5.64
N ILE A 183 -8.90 -13.98 -5.16
CA ILE A 183 -8.69 -14.33 -3.75
C ILE A 183 -8.21 -13.06 -3.07
N ALA A 184 -8.95 -12.59 -2.06
CA ALA A 184 -8.61 -11.38 -1.32
C ALA A 184 -8.89 -11.55 0.17
N GLY A 185 -8.20 -10.78 0.99
CA GLY A 185 -8.40 -10.74 2.42
C GLY A 185 -7.41 -9.79 3.10
N ASN A 186 -7.41 -9.82 4.43
CA ASN A 186 -6.52 -9.00 5.24
C ASN A 186 -5.59 -9.88 6.07
N ILE A 187 -4.36 -9.45 6.25
CA ILE A 187 -3.40 -10.01 7.18
C ILE A 187 -3.01 -8.94 8.19
N TYR A 188 -3.08 -9.31 9.46
CA TYR A 188 -2.50 -8.55 10.55
C TYR A 188 -1.33 -9.35 11.09
N ALA A 189 -0.13 -8.80 11.04
CA ALA A 189 1.08 -9.45 11.47
C ALA A 189 1.79 -8.61 12.54
N THR A 190 2.25 -9.28 13.59
CA THR A 190 2.97 -8.64 14.71
C THR A 190 4.27 -9.38 14.93
N LYS A 191 5.36 -8.63 15.07
CA LYS A 191 6.69 -9.17 15.40
C LYS A 191 6.64 -9.85 16.76
N ILE A 192 7.24 -11.05 16.88
CA ILE A 192 7.32 -11.84 18.13
C ILE A 192 8.62 -11.51 18.84
#